data_68ea91bf67685a762398d0e7b5c50170
#
_entry.id   68ea91bf67685a762398d0e7b5c50170
#
_cell.length_a   1.000
_cell.length_b   1.000
_cell.length_c   1.000
_cell.angle_alpha   90.00
_cell.angle_beta   90.00
_cell.angle_gamma   90.00
#
_symmetry.space_group_name_H-M   'P 1'
#
loop_
_entity.id
_entity.type
_entity.pdbx_description
1 polymer ?
#
loop_
_entity_poly.entity_id
_entity_poly.type
_entity_poly.pdbx_seq_one_letter_code
_entity_poly.pdbx_strand_id
1 'polypeptide(L)'
;KKPAWSHSSLKDFEGCQRRYHEVKVLKKYPFQETEATRYGNQVHKAIEDYIRDKTPIPPEYTQFLPVVDAMLSKSGRVLAEYEMALTVDLQPTGWKSPDVWVRGIADILIVNDENLTAWVGDWKTGNNKYPDREQLKLMALMVFAHFPHIRKVNAALLFVMFVVIRDMAFFALKRKKADERM
;
A
#
# COMPACT_ATOMS: atom_id res chain seq x y z
N LYS A 1 19.06 14.90 6.98
CA LYS A 1 18.32 13.63 7.19
C LYS A 1 18.04 13.03 5.81
N LYS A 2 18.42 11.76 5.57
CA LYS A 2 18.07 11.08 4.31
C LYS A 2 16.55 10.93 4.23
N PRO A 3 15.91 11.25 3.09
CA PRO A 3 14.48 11.02 2.94
C PRO A 3 14.18 9.51 2.95
N ALA A 4 13.10 9.12 3.60
CA ALA A 4 12.63 7.75 3.50
C ALA A 4 12.12 7.48 2.06
N TRP A 5 12.42 6.30 1.55
CA TRP A 5 11.91 5.86 0.26
C TRP A 5 10.42 5.51 0.37
N SER A 6 9.70 5.70 -0.72
CA SER A 6 8.39 5.10 -0.98
C SER A 6 8.42 4.47 -2.37
N HIS A 7 7.47 3.61 -2.67
CA HIS A 7 7.37 3.02 -4.02
C HIS A 7 7.36 4.10 -5.12
N SER A 8 6.53 5.14 -4.96
CA SER A 8 6.45 6.25 -5.94
C SER A 8 7.75 7.05 -6.04
N SER A 9 8.43 7.31 -4.92
CA SER A 9 9.69 8.05 -4.93
C SER A 9 10.82 7.24 -5.59
N LEU A 10 10.82 5.93 -5.41
CA LEU A 10 11.77 5.04 -6.07
C LEU A 10 11.54 5.03 -7.60
N LYS A 11 10.29 4.91 -8.03
CA LYS A 11 9.95 5.02 -9.47
C LYS A 11 10.34 6.35 -10.09
N ASP A 12 10.11 7.46 -9.39
CA ASP A 12 10.55 8.78 -9.86
C ASP A 12 12.06 8.83 -10.04
N PHE A 13 12.83 8.24 -9.10
CA PHE A 13 14.28 8.16 -9.16
C PHE A 13 14.79 7.27 -10.31
N GLU A 14 14.22 6.07 -10.46
CA GLU A 14 14.55 5.14 -11.55
C GLU A 14 14.21 5.72 -12.93
N GLY A 15 13.12 6.45 -13.01
CA GLY A 15 12.68 7.10 -14.25
C GLY A 15 13.62 8.22 -14.70
N CYS A 16 14.06 9.07 -13.78
CA CYS A 16 15.04 10.13 -14.07
C CYS A 16 15.63 10.68 -12.77
N GLN A 17 16.85 10.30 -12.46
CA GLN A 17 17.56 10.73 -11.24
C GLN A 17 17.73 12.26 -11.16
N ARG A 18 18.01 12.92 -12.30
CA ARG A 18 18.12 14.38 -12.34
C ARG A 18 16.78 15.06 -12.00
N ARG A 19 15.69 14.60 -12.62
CA ARG A 19 14.34 15.11 -12.30
C ARG A 19 13.98 14.90 -10.85
N TYR A 20 14.25 13.68 -10.32
CA TYR A 20 14.03 13.38 -8.90
C TYR A 20 14.79 14.35 -8.00
N HIS A 21 16.08 14.58 -8.27
CA HIS A 21 16.90 15.50 -7.50
C HIS A 21 16.34 16.94 -7.52
N GLU A 22 15.99 17.44 -8.70
CA GLU A 22 15.48 18.81 -8.85
C GLU A 22 14.10 19.00 -8.19
N VAL A 23 13.20 18.03 -8.33
CA VAL A 23 11.80 18.12 -7.86
C VAL A 23 11.68 17.73 -6.39
N LYS A 24 12.28 16.59 -5.97
CA LYS A 24 12.07 16.01 -4.64
C LYS A 24 13.10 16.46 -3.61
N VAL A 25 14.38 16.64 -4.02
CA VAL A 25 15.46 17.02 -3.11
C VAL A 25 15.59 18.55 -3.04
N LEU A 26 15.77 19.21 -4.18
CA LEU A 26 15.94 20.65 -4.24
C LEU A 26 14.63 21.43 -4.18
N LYS A 27 13.49 20.76 -4.44
CA LYS A 27 12.14 21.36 -4.46
C LYS A 27 12.06 22.62 -5.35
N LYS A 28 12.77 22.63 -6.47
CA LYS A 28 12.82 23.76 -7.40
C LYS A 28 11.46 24.07 -8.02
N TYR A 29 10.63 23.04 -8.18
CA TYR A 29 9.33 23.16 -8.82
C TYR A 29 8.24 22.79 -7.80
N PRO A 30 7.27 23.69 -7.57
CA PRO A 30 6.15 23.37 -6.69
C PRO A 30 5.31 22.22 -7.29
N PHE A 31 4.76 21.40 -6.42
CA PHE A 31 3.79 20.36 -6.85
C PHE A 31 2.56 21.06 -7.45
N GLN A 32 2.22 20.69 -8.68
CA GLN A 32 0.99 21.10 -9.32
C GLN A 32 0.02 19.94 -9.31
N GLU A 33 -1.07 20.11 -8.56
CA GLU A 33 -2.14 19.13 -8.54
C GLU A 33 -2.90 19.19 -9.87
N THR A 34 -2.97 18.04 -10.56
CA THR A 34 -3.80 17.89 -11.75
C THR A 34 -5.23 17.52 -11.36
N GLU A 35 -6.19 17.72 -12.27
CA GLU A 35 -7.57 17.28 -12.07
C GLU A 35 -7.67 15.78 -11.77
N ALA A 36 -6.90 14.97 -12.50
CA ALA A 36 -6.83 13.51 -12.26
C ALA A 36 -6.30 13.17 -10.86
N THR A 37 -5.28 13.88 -10.37
CA THR A 37 -4.75 13.67 -9.02
C THR A 37 -5.78 14.07 -7.96
N ARG A 38 -6.46 15.20 -8.15
CA ARG A 38 -7.53 15.67 -7.25
C ARG A 38 -8.67 14.66 -7.19
N TYR A 39 -9.14 14.20 -8.35
CA TYR A 39 -10.17 13.16 -8.42
C TYR A 39 -9.74 11.88 -7.68
N GLY A 40 -8.52 11.40 -7.91
CA GLY A 40 -7.96 10.26 -7.21
C GLY A 40 -8.00 10.44 -5.68
N ASN A 41 -7.52 11.59 -5.19
CA ASN A 41 -7.51 11.89 -3.76
C ASN A 41 -8.92 11.93 -3.16
N GLN A 42 -9.90 12.47 -3.89
CA GLN A 42 -11.30 12.51 -3.44
C GLN A 42 -11.91 11.11 -3.34
N VAL A 43 -11.64 10.24 -4.33
CA VAL A 43 -12.11 8.84 -4.30
C VAL A 43 -11.49 8.08 -3.13
N HIS A 44 -10.16 8.18 -2.94
CA HIS A 44 -9.48 7.54 -1.81
C HIS A 44 -10.06 8.01 -0.47
N LYS A 45 -10.26 9.32 -0.32
CA LYS A 45 -10.84 9.87 0.91
C LYS A 45 -12.28 9.39 1.16
N ALA A 46 -13.11 9.34 0.13
CA ALA A 46 -14.48 8.84 0.26
C ALA A 46 -14.51 7.36 0.68
N ILE A 47 -13.63 6.52 0.10
CA ILE A 47 -13.52 5.11 0.47
C ILE A 47 -12.96 4.96 1.89
N GLU A 48 -11.94 5.72 2.27
CA GLU A 48 -11.40 5.75 3.65
C GLU A 48 -12.50 6.04 4.66
N ASP A 49 -13.27 7.13 4.46
CA ASP A 49 -14.34 7.55 5.37
C ASP A 49 -15.47 6.50 5.45
N TYR A 50 -15.80 5.84 4.34
CA TYR A 50 -16.74 4.74 4.33
C TYR A 50 -16.25 3.54 5.14
N ILE A 51 -14.97 3.17 5.01
CA ILE A 51 -14.39 2.03 5.73
C ILE A 51 -14.26 2.35 7.23
N ARG A 52 -13.74 3.53 7.56
CA ARG A 52 -13.37 3.91 8.93
C ARG A 52 -14.56 4.36 9.75
N ASP A 53 -15.35 5.27 9.20
CA ASP A 53 -16.38 6.00 9.92
C ASP A 53 -17.81 5.61 9.52
N LYS A 54 -17.96 4.70 8.54
CA LYS A 54 -19.25 4.32 7.94
C LYS A 54 -19.98 5.50 7.28
N THR A 55 -19.23 6.53 6.91
CA THR A 55 -19.79 7.65 6.14
C THR A 55 -20.22 7.15 4.76
N PRO A 56 -21.47 7.40 4.33
CA PRO A 56 -21.92 6.97 3.01
C PRO A 56 -21.03 7.51 1.89
N ILE A 57 -20.70 6.66 0.93
CA ILE A 57 -19.95 7.09 -0.26
C ILE A 57 -20.81 8.10 -1.04
N PRO A 58 -20.24 9.26 -1.45
CA PRO A 58 -20.93 10.25 -2.27
C PRO A 58 -21.55 9.63 -3.54
N PRO A 59 -22.72 10.12 -4.01
CA PRO A 59 -23.41 9.55 -5.16
C PRO A 59 -22.56 9.39 -6.41
N GLU A 60 -21.64 10.32 -6.65
CA GLU A 60 -20.70 10.32 -7.78
C GLU A 60 -19.63 9.21 -7.72
N TYR A 61 -19.49 8.51 -6.58
CA TYR A 61 -18.49 7.44 -6.37
C TYR A 61 -19.12 6.09 -6.04
N THR A 62 -20.45 5.97 -6.07
CA THR A 62 -21.16 4.72 -5.73
C THR A 62 -20.81 3.53 -6.63
N GLN A 63 -20.33 3.79 -7.85
CA GLN A 63 -19.84 2.75 -8.76
C GLN A 63 -18.64 1.98 -8.19
N PHE A 64 -17.98 2.49 -7.15
CA PHE A 64 -16.84 1.84 -6.51
C PHE A 64 -17.24 0.87 -5.40
N LEU A 65 -18.45 0.98 -4.88
CA LEU A 65 -18.96 0.13 -3.80
C LEU A 65 -18.77 -1.38 -4.06
N PRO A 66 -19.03 -1.94 -5.25
CA PRO A 66 -18.86 -3.38 -5.46
C PRO A 66 -17.45 -3.89 -5.17
N VAL A 67 -16.41 -3.11 -5.52
CA VAL A 67 -15.00 -3.49 -5.25
C VAL A 67 -14.68 -3.30 -3.77
N VAL A 68 -15.16 -2.23 -3.16
CA VAL A 68 -14.95 -1.96 -1.73
C VAL A 68 -15.64 -3.02 -0.88
N ASP A 69 -16.90 -3.35 -1.16
CA ASP A 69 -17.67 -4.35 -0.43
C ASP A 69 -17.09 -5.76 -0.61
N ALA A 70 -16.58 -6.08 -1.81
CA ALA A 70 -15.87 -7.34 -2.07
C ALA A 70 -14.59 -7.46 -1.22
N MET A 71 -13.93 -6.36 -0.91
CA MET A 71 -12.82 -6.37 0.04
C MET A 71 -13.32 -6.50 1.48
N LEU A 72 -14.34 -5.73 1.86
CA LEU A 72 -14.89 -5.73 3.22
C LEU A 72 -15.59 -7.05 3.60
N SER A 73 -16.01 -7.86 2.63
CA SER A 73 -16.57 -9.20 2.87
C SER A 73 -15.54 -10.25 3.32
N LYS A 74 -14.24 -9.93 3.23
CA LYS A 74 -13.18 -10.84 3.67
C LYS A 74 -13.08 -10.88 5.19
N SER A 75 -12.89 -12.10 5.74
CA SER A 75 -12.74 -12.29 7.19
C SER A 75 -11.46 -11.67 7.70
N GLY A 76 -11.53 -10.95 8.81
CA GLY A 76 -10.38 -10.38 9.50
C GLY A 76 -10.63 -8.97 10.01
N ARG A 77 -9.62 -8.40 10.65
CA ARG A 77 -9.62 -7.03 11.15
C ARG A 77 -9.26 -6.07 10.00
N VAL A 78 -10.16 -5.17 9.68
CA VAL A 78 -10.00 -4.18 8.61
C VAL A 78 -9.29 -2.94 9.15
N LEU A 79 -8.26 -2.49 8.43
CA LEU A 79 -7.48 -1.28 8.69
C LEU A 79 -7.44 -0.45 7.40
N ALA A 80 -7.90 0.80 7.45
CA ALA A 80 -7.82 1.76 6.36
C ALA A 80 -6.62 2.68 6.55
N GLU A 81 -5.96 3.08 5.46
CA GLU A 81 -4.82 3.99 5.46
C GLU A 81 -3.74 3.57 6.48
N TYR A 82 -3.38 2.27 6.43
CA TYR A 82 -2.45 1.71 7.41
C TYR A 82 -1.01 2.05 7.06
N GLU A 83 -0.37 2.86 7.91
CA GLU A 83 1.01 3.29 7.76
C GLU A 83 1.99 2.18 8.15
N MET A 84 2.90 1.83 7.25
CA MET A 84 3.98 0.87 7.48
C MET A 84 5.32 1.51 7.14
N ALA A 85 6.30 1.32 8.02
CA ALA A 85 7.66 1.79 7.81
C ALA A 85 8.67 0.73 8.25
N LEU A 86 9.77 0.61 7.51
CA LEU A 86 10.84 -0.33 7.78
C LEU A 86 12.19 0.39 7.85
N THR A 87 13.07 -0.13 8.70
CA THR A 87 14.50 0.21 8.71
C THR A 87 15.22 -0.44 7.53
N VAL A 88 16.51 -0.14 7.36
CA VAL A 88 17.36 -0.76 6.33
C VAL A 88 17.48 -2.28 6.51
N ASP A 89 17.36 -2.76 7.75
CA ASP A 89 17.38 -4.20 8.08
C ASP A 89 15.99 -4.85 8.00
N LEU A 90 15.04 -4.16 7.36
CA LEU A 90 13.65 -4.59 7.17
C LEU A 90 12.89 -4.85 8.46
N GLN A 91 13.28 -4.19 9.56
CA GLN A 91 12.55 -4.25 10.82
C GLN A 91 11.46 -3.17 10.85
N PRO A 92 10.28 -3.48 11.41
CA PRO A 92 9.25 -2.47 11.62
C PRO A 92 9.75 -1.30 12.45
N THR A 93 9.37 -0.09 12.06
CA THR A 93 9.70 1.12 12.81
C THR A 93 8.55 2.13 12.72
N GLY A 94 8.58 3.17 13.54
CA GLY A 94 7.56 4.21 13.51
C GLY A 94 7.63 5.07 12.25
N TRP A 95 6.48 5.51 11.74
CA TRP A 95 6.35 6.30 10.50
C TRP A 95 7.28 7.54 10.43
N LYS A 96 7.50 8.19 11.57
CA LYS A 96 8.36 9.39 11.70
C LYS A 96 9.72 9.10 12.33
N SER A 97 10.07 7.85 12.56
CA SER A 97 11.33 7.47 13.18
C SER A 97 12.53 7.96 12.35
N PRO A 98 13.66 8.31 12.99
CA PRO A 98 14.86 8.78 12.30
C PRO A 98 15.55 7.68 11.46
N ASP A 99 15.30 6.41 11.76
CA ASP A 99 15.87 5.22 11.12
C ASP A 99 15.01 4.67 9.98
N VAL A 100 13.89 5.32 9.66
CA VAL A 100 13.05 4.92 8.53
C VAL A 100 13.87 4.91 7.24
N TRP A 101 13.92 3.75 6.60
CA TRP A 101 14.51 3.58 5.28
C TRP A 101 13.45 3.61 4.16
N VAL A 102 12.37 2.83 4.33
CA VAL A 102 11.27 2.78 3.39
C VAL A 102 9.93 2.81 4.13
N ARG A 103 8.93 3.41 3.51
CA ARG A 103 7.58 3.51 4.06
C ARG A 103 6.52 3.43 2.97
N GLY A 104 5.34 2.95 3.33
CA GLY A 104 4.18 2.86 2.47
C GLY A 104 2.89 2.86 3.28
N ILE A 105 1.83 3.30 2.65
CA ILE A 105 0.48 3.27 3.20
C ILE A 105 -0.29 2.21 2.44
N ALA A 106 -1.00 1.35 3.17
CA ALA A 106 -1.98 0.44 2.58
C ALA A 106 -3.35 1.11 2.66
N ASP A 107 -3.97 1.39 1.53
CA ASP A 107 -5.31 2.00 1.52
C ASP A 107 -6.32 1.11 2.25
N ILE A 108 -6.18 -0.21 2.10
CA ILE A 108 -6.89 -1.21 2.88
C ILE A 108 -5.97 -2.37 3.26
N LEU A 109 -5.98 -2.76 4.54
CA LEU A 109 -5.31 -3.94 5.05
C LEU A 109 -6.30 -4.75 5.89
N ILE A 110 -6.46 -6.04 5.58
CA ILE A 110 -7.32 -6.95 6.31
C ILE A 110 -6.46 -8.08 6.87
N VAL A 111 -6.38 -8.17 8.19
CA VAL A 111 -5.56 -9.16 8.89
C VAL A 111 -6.46 -10.22 9.53
N ASN A 112 -6.29 -11.46 9.11
CA ASN A 112 -6.97 -12.61 9.69
C ASN A 112 -5.96 -13.43 10.50
N ASP A 113 -5.97 -13.21 11.81
CA ASP A 113 -5.04 -13.83 12.75
C ASP A 113 -5.30 -15.34 12.92
N GLU A 114 -6.54 -15.79 12.76
CA GLU A 114 -6.91 -17.21 12.88
C GLU A 114 -6.35 -18.03 11.71
N ASN A 115 -6.51 -17.52 10.49
CA ASN A 115 -6.05 -18.19 9.28
C ASN A 115 -4.60 -17.84 8.91
N LEU A 116 -3.94 -16.98 9.68
CA LEU A 116 -2.59 -16.46 9.44
C LEU A 116 -2.43 -15.85 8.04
N THR A 117 -3.47 -15.14 7.58
CA THR A 117 -3.53 -14.55 6.24
C THR A 117 -3.80 -13.05 6.31
N ALA A 118 -3.33 -12.32 5.31
CA ALA A 118 -3.69 -10.92 5.14
C ALA A 118 -4.07 -10.62 3.69
N TRP A 119 -4.93 -9.61 3.53
CA TRP A 119 -5.18 -8.93 2.27
C TRP A 119 -4.71 -7.49 2.39
N VAL A 120 -3.93 -7.05 1.42
CA VAL A 120 -3.48 -5.65 1.34
C VAL A 120 -3.83 -5.11 -0.03
N GLY A 121 -4.46 -3.94 -0.06
CA GLY A 121 -4.95 -3.33 -1.29
C GLY A 121 -4.60 -1.86 -1.42
N ASP A 122 -4.54 -1.42 -2.66
CA ASP A 122 -4.31 -0.03 -3.05
C ASP A 122 -5.32 0.32 -4.16
N TRP A 123 -6.11 1.37 -3.91
CA TRP A 123 -7.15 1.82 -4.84
C TRP A 123 -6.52 2.54 -6.03
N LYS A 124 -6.96 2.19 -7.23
CA LYS A 124 -6.48 2.80 -8.47
C LYS A 124 -7.63 3.40 -9.25
N THR A 125 -7.59 4.71 -9.44
CA THR A 125 -8.54 5.46 -10.28
C THR A 125 -8.08 5.60 -11.72
N GLY A 126 -6.84 5.19 -12.03
CA GLY A 126 -6.28 5.17 -13.38
C GLY A 126 -6.64 3.92 -14.18
N ASN A 127 -6.06 3.79 -15.40
CA ASN A 127 -6.26 2.60 -16.23
C ASN A 127 -5.45 1.40 -15.71
N ASN A 128 -5.90 0.18 -16.07
CA ASN A 128 -5.31 -1.08 -15.65
C ASN A 128 -4.32 -1.71 -16.64
N LYS A 129 -3.90 -0.96 -17.67
CA LYS A 129 -3.10 -1.48 -18.78
C LYS A 129 -1.72 -1.99 -18.33
N TYR A 130 -1.12 -1.31 -17.35
CA TYR A 130 0.21 -1.63 -16.83
C TYR A 130 0.20 -1.66 -15.30
N PRO A 131 -0.27 -2.75 -14.68
CA PRO A 131 -0.30 -2.86 -13.22
C PRO A 131 1.11 -2.95 -12.65
N ASP A 132 1.36 -2.19 -11.60
CA ASP A 132 2.67 -2.15 -10.95
C ASP A 132 2.85 -3.28 -9.95
N ARG A 133 3.47 -4.37 -10.40
CA ARG A 133 3.71 -5.55 -9.56
C ARG A 133 4.75 -5.30 -8.45
N GLU A 134 5.68 -4.38 -8.65
CA GLU A 134 6.71 -4.08 -7.64
C GLU A 134 6.08 -3.39 -6.42
N GLN A 135 5.04 -2.59 -6.62
CA GLN A 135 4.25 -2.04 -5.52
C GLN A 135 3.66 -3.15 -4.65
N LEU A 136 3.08 -4.19 -5.26
CA LEU A 136 2.48 -5.33 -4.54
C LEU A 136 3.52 -6.12 -3.74
N LYS A 137 4.72 -6.32 -4.30
CA LYS A 137 5.83 -6.98 -3.59
C LYS A 137 6.26 -6.20 -2.36
N LEU A 138 6.41 -4.87 -2.51
CA LEU A 138 6.79 -4.01 -1.39
C LEU A 138 5.70 -4.01 -0.29
N MET A 139 4.43 -3.90 -0.66
CA MET A 139 3.32 -3.98 0.29
C MET A 139 3.32 -5.32 1.05
N ALA A 140 3.47 -6.44 0.34
CA ALA A 140 3.52 -7.76 0.97
C ALA A 140 4.73 -7.90 1.93
N LEU A 141 5.91 -7.41 1.54
CA LEU A 141 7.09 -7.37 2.40
C LEU A 141 6.82 -6.60 3.70
N MET A 142 6.21 -5.42 3.59
CA MET A 142 5.87 -4.60 4.74
C MET A 142 4.87 -5.30 5.66
N VAL A 143 3.84 -5.96 5.10
CA VAL A 143 2.87 -6.72 5.89
C VAL A 143 3.54 -7.87 6.64
N PHE A 144 4.43 -8.64 5.99
CA PHE A 144 5.16 -9.72 6.68
C PHE A 144 6.08 -9.22 7.79
N ALA A 145 6.67 -8.03 7.62
CA ALA A 145 7.51 -7.43 8.65
C ALA A 145 6.68 -6.96 9.86
N HIS A 146 5.56 -6.26 9.61
CA HIS A 146 4.70 -5.72 10.67
C HIS A 146 3.85 -6.79 11.36
N PHE A 147 3.54 -7.89 10.67
CA PHE A 147 2.71 -9.00 11.15
C PHE A 147 3.45 -10.33 10.97
N PRO A 148 4.47 -10.61 11.80
CA PRO A 148 5.39 -11.75 11.60
C PRO A 148 4.73 -13.13 11.73
N HIS A 149 3.52 -13.21 12.30
CA HIS A 149 2.72 -14.44 12.39
C HIS A 149 1.98 -14.75 11.08
N ILE A 150 1.76 -13.76 10.20
CA ILE A 150 1.09 -13.95 8.93
C ILE A 150 1.94 -14.84 8.02
N ARG A 151 1.30 -15.82 7.36
CA ARG A 151 1.95 -16.81 6.49
C ARG A 151 1.67 -16.58 5.01
N LYS A 152 0.55 -15.94 4.71
CA LYS A 152 0.15 -15.63 3.33
C LYS A 152 -0.37 -14.21 3.26
N VAL A 153 0.11 -13.45 2.29
CA VAL A 153 -0.39 -12.12 1.95
C VAL A 153 -0.92 -12.15 0.51
N ASN A 154 -2.17 -11.75 0.33
CA ASN A 154 -2.74 -11.45 -0.97
C ASN A 154 -2.66 -9.94 -1.16
N ALA A 155 -1.85 -9.49 -2.10
CA ALA A 155 -1.70 -8.07 -2.41
C ALA A 155 -2.41 -7.74 -3.72
N ALA A 156 -3.21 -6.67 -3.74
CA ALA A 156 -4.05 -6.34 -4.88
C ALA A 156 -3.98 -4.85 -5.26
N LEU A 157 -3.92 -4.56 -6.57
CA LEU A 157 -4.27 -3.27 -7.11
C LEU A 157 -5.76 -3.30 -7.49
N LEU A 158 -6.54 -2.44 -6.87
CA LEU A 158 -8.00 -2.43 -6.95
C LEU A 158 -8.43 -1.31 -7.90
N PHE A 159 -8.57 -1.66 -9.19
CA PHE A 159 -8.93 -0.71 -10.24
C PHE A 159 -10.43 -0.42 -10.19
N VAL A 160 -10.80 0.57 -9.40
CA VAL A 160 -12.19 0.90 -9.10
C VAL A 160 -13.00 1.32 -10.34
N MET A 161 -12.37 2.01 -11.31
CA MET A 161 -13.02 2.43 -12.57
C MET A 161 -13.45 1.26 -13.47
N PHE A 162 -12.87 0.07 -13.31
CA PHE A 162 -13.10 -1.07 -14.20
C PHE A 162 -13.60 -2.30 -13.45
N VAL A 163 -13.84 -2.18 -12.14
CA VAL A 163 -14.19 -3.32 -11.26
C VAL A 163 -13.24 -4.50 -11.44
N VAL A 164 -11.95 -4.21 -11.62
CA VAL A 164 -10.91 -5.21 -11.87
C VAL A 164 -9.98 -5.29 -10.67
N ILE A 165 -9.81 -6.50 -10.16
CA ILE A 165 -8.82 -6.82 -9.14
C ILE A 165 -7.63 -7.48 -9.83
N ARG A 166 -6.44 -6.90 -9.67
CA ARG A 166 -5.17 -7.50 -10.08
C ARG A 166 -4.41 -7.88 -8.82
N ASP A 167 -4.44 -9.14 -8.46
CA ASP A 167 -3.86 -9.64 -7.22
C ASP A 167 -2.68 -10.59 -7.44
N MET A 168 -1.89 -10.72 -6.41
CA MET A 168 -0.80 -11.69 -6.27
C MET A 168 -0.80 -12.25 -4.84
N ALA A 169 -0.57 -13.54 -4.72
CA ALA A 169 -0.37 -14.18 -3.43
C ALA A 169 1.12 -14.31 -3.12
N PHE A 170 1.50 -13.96 -1.89
CA PHE A 170 2.84 -14.10 -1.36
C PHE A 170 2.82 -14.99 -0.12
N PHE A 171 3.86 -15.80 0.04
CA PHE A 171 4.00 -16.71 1.16
C PHE A 171 5.26 -16.36 1.95
N ALA A 172 5.15 -16.34 3.29
CA ALA A 172 6.31 -16.20 4.14
C ALA A 172 7.26 -17.39 3.92
N LEU A 173 8.53 -17.10 3.66
CA LEU A 173 9.56 -18.13 3.64
C LEU A 173 9.66 -18.76 5.03
N LYS A 174 9.70 -20.10 5.10
CA LYS A 174 10.04 -20.80 6.34
C LYS A 174 11.45 -20.35 6.74
N ARG A 175 11.59 -19.63 7.86
CA ARG A 175 12.91 -19.43 8.45
C ARG A 175 13.48 -20.81 8.72
N LYS A 176 14.61 -21.18 8.08
CA LYS A 176 15.41 -22.32 8.54
C LYS A 176 15.73 -22.03 9.98
N LYS A 177 15.31 -22.91 10.91
CA LYS A 177 15.86 -22.91 12.27
C LYS A 177 17.37 -22.94 12.08
N ALA A 178 18.08 -21.98 12.64
CA ALA A 178 19.51 -22.09 12.79
C ALA A 178 19.72 -23.41 13.52
N ASP A 179 20.42 -24.33 12.86
CA ASP A 179 20.78 -25.63 13.41
C ASP A 179 21.56 -25.37 14.69
N GLU A 180 20.96 -25.70 15.82
CA GLU A 180 21.67 -25.89 17.07
C GLU A 180 22.62 -27.09 16.84
N ARG A 181 23.79 -26.80 16.30
CA ARG A 181 24.93 -27.70 16.39
C ARG A 181 25.97 -27.06 17.28
N MET A 182 25.93 -27.41 18.51
CA MET A 182 27.13 -27.61 19.31
C MET A 182 27.26 -29.08 19.60
#